data_1c005b054043432e3d9166d398a87cba
#
_entry.id   1c005b054043432e3d9166d398a87cba
#
_cell.length_a   1.000
_cell.length_b   1.000
_cell.length_c   1.000
_cell.angle_alpha   90.00
_cell.angle_beta   90.00
_cell.angle_gamma   90.00
#
_symmetry.space_group_name_H-M   'P 1'
#
loop_
_entity.id
_entity.type
_entity.pdbx_description
1 polymer ?
#
loop_
_entity_poly.entity_id
_entity_poly.type
_entity_poly.pdbx_seq_one_letter_code
_entity_poly.pdbx_strand_id
1 'polypeptide(L)'
;MFNGIDQCPGTPAGATVDAKGCPSDSDNDGVFDGIDKCPNTPAGTKVDETGCPVEVKQFIDTGLITTTAILFDLDKATLKPESKTELDRIGAILVQVPDLAVEIGGHTDATGTDQYNMKLSEARAKAVHDYLEANFPQIKPDNLVSKGYGEGTPVASNKTKEGRAQNRRVEFKIIK
;
A
#
# COMPACT_ATOMS: atom_id res chain seq x y z
N MET A 1 11.37 -20.20 30.70
CA MET A 1 11.31 -21.55 31.29
C MET A 1 10.04 -21.64 32.13
N PHE A 2 8.96 -22.19 31.58
CA PHE A 2 7.71 -22.35 32.31
C PHE A 2 7.74 -23.72 33.00
N ASN A 3 7.83 -23.72 34.32
CA ASN A 3 7.95 -24.90 35.17
C ASN A 3 6.70 -25.79 35.04
N GLY A 4 6.67 -26.73 34.08
CA GLY A 4 5.71 -27.83 34.03
C GLY A 4 4.26 -27.51 33.67
N ILE A 5 3.99 -26.27 33.18
CA ILE A 5 2.65 -25.82 32.80
C ILE A 5 2.53 -25.63 31.28
N ASP A 6 3.62 -25.79 30.53
CA ASP A 6 3.58 -25.67 29.08
C ASP A 6 2.73 -26.77 28.45
N GLN A 7 1.55 -26.36 27.95
CA GLN A 7 0.58 -27.26 27.30
C GLN A 7 0.75 -27.32 25.78
N CYS A 8 1.60 -26.45 25.21
CA CYS A 8 1.86 -26.31 23.76
C CYS A 8 3.34 -26.48 23.44
N PRO A 9 3.92 -27.68 23.66
CA PRO A 9 5.32 -27.93 23.35
C PRO A 9 5.57 -27.79 21.84
N GLY A 10 6.54 -26.98 21.48
CA GLY A 10 6.87 -26.70 20.07
C GLY A 10 6.45 -25.31 19.58
N THR A 11 5.97 -24.46 20.47
CA THR A 11 5.72 -23.04 20.14
C THR A 11 6.99 -22.37 19.58
N PRO A 12 6.91 -21.71 18.42
CA PRO A 12 8.05 -21.03 17.81
C PRO A 12 8.67 -19.96 18.74
N ALA A 13 9.99 -19.85 18.72
CA ALA A 13 10.69 -18.83 19.49
C ALA A 13 10.27 -17.42 19.03
N GLY A 14 9.86 -16.59 19.98
CA GLY A 14 9.40 -15.23 19.71
C GLY A 14 7.88 -15.07 19.63
N ALA A 15 7.12 -16.16 19.52
CA ALA A 15 5.67 -16.08 19.57
C ALA A 15 5.17 -15.61 20.94
N THR A 16 4.13 -14.77 20.94
CA THR A 16 3.41 -14.39 22.16
C THR A 16 2.60 -15.56 22.67
N VAL A 17 2.76 -15.90 23.96
CA VAL A 17 2.08 -17.04 24.56
C VAL A 17 1.23 -16.63 25.75
N ASP A 18 0.17 -17.39 26.00
CA ASP A 18 -0.67 -17.27 27.18
C ASP A 18 0.00 -17.85 28.44
N ALA A 19 -0.73 -17.82 29.58
CA ALA A 19 -0.25 -18.37 30.86
C ALA A 19 0.00 -19.89 30.85
N LYS A 20 -0.45 -20.60 29.81
CA LYS A 20 -0.29 -22.06 29.60
C LYS A 20 0.82 -22.38 28.60
N GLY A 21 1.54 -21.36 28.09
CA GLY A 21 2.57 -21.54 27.10
C GLY A 21 2.03 -21.73 25.66
N CYS A 22 0.74 -21.52 25.43
CA CYS A 22 0.14 -21.67 24.10
C CYS A 22 0.18 -20.34 23.32
N PRO A 23 0.60 -20.38 22.04
CA PRO A 23 0.69 -19.19 21.23
C PRO A 23 -0.69 -18.64 20.87
N SER A 24 -0.80 -17.32 20.72
CA SER A 24 -1.95 -16.64 20.15
C SER A 24 -1.72 -16.31 18.68
N ASP A 25 -2.81 -16.26 17.92
CA ASP A 25 -2.89 -15.83 16.52
C ASP A 25 -4.13 -14.95 16.41
N SER A 26 -3.93 -13.64 16.48
CA SER A 26 -5.02 -12.67 16.69
C SER A 26 -5.86 -12.41 15.45
N ASP A 27 -5.30 -12.56 14.25
CA ASP A 27 -5.99 -12.34 12.98
C ASP A 27 -6.29 -13.65 12.23
N ASN A 28 -5.82 -14.79 12.77
CA ASN A 28 -6.03 -16.15 12.24
C ASN A 28 -5.50 -16.34 10.82
N ASP A 29 -4.33 -15.79 10.53
CA ASP A 29 -3.63 -15.97 9.26
C ASP A 29 -2.69 -17.19 9.24
N GLY A 30 -2.46 -17.82 10.41
CA GLY A 30 -1.62 -19.00 10.61
C GLY A 30 -0.20 -18.66 11.09
N VAL A 31 0.12 -17.40 11.32
CA VAL A 31 1.37 -16.95 11.94
C VAL A 31 1.06 -16.36 13.32
N PHE A 32 1.82 -16.81 14.34
CA PHE A 32 1.52 -16.42 15.71
C PHE A 32 1.96 -14.99 16.05
N ASP A 33 1.18 -14.32 16.90
CA ASP A 33 1.52 -13.01 17.47
C ASP A 33 2.97 -13.01 18.01
N GLY A 34 3.64 -11.87 17.85
CA GLY A 34 5.03 -11.68 18.28
C GLY A 34 6.07 -12.07 17.23
N ILE A 35 5.77 -13.00 16.31
CA ILE A 35 6.57 -13.29 15.10
C ILE A 35 5.89 -12.82 13.82
N ASP A 36 4.59 -12.56 13.89
CA ASP A 36 3.82 -11.93 12.82
C ASP A 36 4.23 -10.47 12.64
N LYS A 37 4.53 -10.08 11.38
CA LYS A 37 4.89 -8.72 10.98
C LYS A 37 3.71 -7.93 10.41
N CYS A 38 2.61 -8.60 10.10
CA CYS A 38 1.41 -8.02 9.51
C CYS A 38 0.15 -8.35 10.34
N PRO A 39 0.04 -7.86 11.60
CA PRO A 39 -0.90 -8.34 12.63
C PRO A 39 -2.36 -7.94 12.41
N ASN A 40 -2.80 -7.72 11.20
CA ASN A 40 -4.19 -7.45 10.82
C ASN A 40 -4.49 -7.99 9.43
N THR A 41 -3.89 -9.09 9.06
CA THR A 41 -4.14 -9.74 7.78
C THR A 41 -5.58 -10.26 7.73
N PRO A 42 -6.37 -9.94 6.70
CA PRO A 42 -7.73 -10.45 6.60
C PRO A 42 -7.78 -11.97 6.56
N ALA A 43 -8.67 -12.56 7.34
CA ALA A 43 -8.83 -14.02 7.42
C ALA A 43 -8.98 -14.67 6.04
N GLY A 44 -8.22 -15.73 5.78
CA GLY A 44 -8.21 -16.42 4.49
C GLY A 44 -7.28 -15.84 3.43
N THR A 45 -6.55 -14.75 3.75
CA THR A 45 -5.49 -14.24 2.88
C THR A 45 -4.30 -15.18 2.89
N LYS A 46 -3.73 -15.45 1.71
CA LYS A 46 -2.49 -16.23 1.63
C LYS A 46 -1.31 -15.38 2.05
N VAL A 47 -0.66 -15.78 3.14
CA VAL A 47 0.51 -15.09 3.70
C VAL A 47 1.80 -15.88 3.50
N ASP A 48 2.92 -15.21 3.70
CA ASP A 48 4.23 -15.85 3.81
C ASP A 48 4.53 -16.29 5.26
N GLU A 49 5.72 -16.79 5.51
CA GLU A 49 6.18 -17.25 6.83
C GLU A 49 6.26 -16.14 7.90
N THR A 50 6.09 -14.87 7.52
CA THR A 50 6.09 -13.70 8.41
C THR A 50 4.70 -13.13 8.67
N GLY A 51 3.62 -13.81 8.24
CA GLY A 51 2.24 -13.34 8.36
C GLY A 51 1.84 -12.27 7.36
N CYS A 52 2.74 -11.92 6.42
CA CYS A 52 2.46 -10.86 5.48
C CYS A 52 1.90 -11.37 4.15
N PRO A 53 0.83 -10.76 3.62
CA PRO A 53 0.40 -10.99 2.26
C PRO A 53 1.55 -10.75 1.27
N VAL A 54 1.64 -11.54 0.21
CA VAL A 54 2.74 -11.46 -0.78
C VAL A 54 2.89 -10.04 -1.34
N GLU A 55 1.79 -9.33 -1.56
CA GLU A 55 1.82 -7.95 -2.07
C GLU A 55 2.38 -6.95 -1.04
N VAL A 56 2.10 -7.13 0.25
CA VAL A 56 2.66 -6.32 1.33
C VAL A 56 4.16 -6.53 1.41
N LYS A 57 4.60 -7.79 1.40
CA LYS A 57 6.03 -8.12 1.38
C LYS A 57 6.73 -7.49 0.17
N GLN A 58 6.15 -7.60 -1.02
CA GLN A 58 6.69 -7.00 -2.23
C GLN A 58 6.81 -5.48 -2.08
N PHE A 59 5.80 -4.82 -1.50
CA PHE A 59 5.85 -3.38 -1.25
C PHE A 59 6.96 -3.00 -0.27
N ILE A 60 7.12 -3.74 0.82
CA ILE A 60 8.20 -3.51 1.80
C ILE A 60 9.58 -3.69 1.14
N ASP A 61 9.76 -4.77 0.37
CA ASP A 61 11.05 -5.12 -0.25
C ASP A 61 11.46 -4.15 -1.36
N THR A 62 10.50 -3.69 -2.17
CA THR A 62 10.76 -2.78 -3.30
C THR A 62 10.68 -1.30 -2.92
N GLY A 63 9.94 -0.97 -1.87
CA GLY A 63 9.62 0.39 -1.46
C GLY A 63 8.68 1.13 -2.41
N LEU A 64 8.08 0.44 -3.41
CA LEU A 64 7.33 1.09 -4.48
C LEU A 64 6.20 0.20 -5.01
N ILE A 65 4.98 0.77 -5.09
CA ILE A 65 3.88 0.27 -5.92
C ILE A 65 3.67 1.26 -7.06
N THR A 66 3.61 0.78 -8.29
CA THR A 66 3.27 1.58 -9.48
C THR A 66 2.01 1.02 -10.12
N THR A 67 1.02 1.87 -10.39
CA THR A 67 -0.22 1.47 -11.02
C THR A 67 -0.72 2.47 -12.07
N THR A 68 -1.26 1.96 -13.16
CA THR A 68 -2.00 2.72 -14.17
C THR A 68 -3.51 2.45 -14.10
N ALA A 69 -3.96 1.66 -13.13
CA ALA A 69 -5.37 1.28 -12.95
C ALA A 69 -6.20 2.33 -12.20
N ILE A 70 -5.54 3.34 -11.60
CA ILE A 70 -6.24 4.48 -11.03
C ILE A 70 -6.56 5.46 -12.14
N LEU A 71 -7.83 5.51 -12.53
CA LEU A 71 -8.34 6.27 -13.66
C LEU A 71 -9.05 7.53 -13.19
N PHE A 72 -8.89 8.59 -13.95
CA PHE A 72 -9.54 9.89 -13.73
C PHE A 72 -10.39 10.29 -14.94
N ASP A 73 -11.33 11.17 -14.72
CA ASP A 73 -12.02 11.83 -15.83
C ASP A 73 -11.02 12.64 -16.68
N LEU A 74 -11.38 12.85 -17.95
CA LEU A 74 -10.53 13.60 -18.86
C LEU A 74 -10.28 15.01 -18.31
N ASP A 75 -9.00 15.39 -18.25
CA ASP A 75 -8.53 16.69 -17.76
C ASP A 75 -8.99 17.05 -16.33
N LYS A 76 -9.33 16.02 -15.51
CA LYS A 76 -9.78 16.19 -14.13
C LYS A 76 -9.00 15.31 -13.15
N ALA A 77 -9.19 15.61 -11.88
CA ALA A 77 -8.75 14.77 -10.75
C ALA A 77 -9.90 13.94 -10.14
N THR A 78 -11.07 13.93 -10.78
CA THR A 78 -12.21 13.11 -10.34
C THR A 78 -11.89 11.65 -10.60
N LEU A 79 -11.83 10.85 -9.54
CA LEU A 79 -11.64 9.40 -9.62
C LEU A 79 -12.82 8.72 -10.29
N LYS A 80 -12.54 7.85 -11.25
CA LYS A 80 -13.57 7.02 -11.86
C LYS A 80 -13.97 5.88 -10.93
N PRO A 81 -15.23 5.39 -11.00
CA PRO A 81 -15.68 4.28 -10.16
C PRO A 81 -14.81 3.02 -10.26
N GLU A 82 -14.26 2.74 -11.44
CA GLU A 82 -13.40 1.57 -11.71
C GLU A 82 -12.08 1.62 -10.93
N SER A 83 -11.63 2.81 -10.52
CA SER A 83 -10.41 3.00 -9.72
C SER A 83 -10.56 2.49 -8.30
N LYS A 84 -11.79 2.35 -7.78
CA LYS A 84 -12.04 1.98 -6.37
C LYS A 84 -11.45 0.64 -6.02
N THR A 85 -11.62 -0.36 -6.87
CA THR A 85 -11.07 -1.71 -6.63
C THR A 85 -9.55 -1.68 -6.43
N GLU A 86 -8.85 -0.90 -7.24
CA GLU A 86 -7.39 -0.77 -7.11
C GLU A 86 -7.00 0.07 -5.88
N LEU A 87 -7.75 1.12 -5.59
CA LEU A 87 -7.54 1.94 -4.39
C LEU A 87 -7.80 1.16 -3.11
N ASP A 88 -8.85 0.32 -3.09
CA ASP A 88 -9.17 -0.53 -1.95
C ASP A 88 -8.10 -1.59 -1.72
N ARG A 89 -7.57 -2.20 -2.81
CA ARG A 89 -6.43 -3.12 -2.74
C ARG A 89 -5.19 -2.45 -2.13
N ILE A 90 -4.85 -1.24 -2.61
CA ILE A 90 -3.70 -0.50 -2.10
C ILE A 90 -3.94 -0.06 -0.65
N GLY A 91 -5.13 0.42 -0.32
CA GLY A 91 -5.51 0.77 1.04
C GLY A 91 -5.33 -0.41 2.02
N ALA A 92 -5.76 -1.60 1.61
CA ALA A 92 -5.56 -2.82 2.40
C ALA A 92 -4.07 -3.14 2.63
N ILE A 93 -3.20 -2.92 1.63
CA ILE A 93 -1.74 -3.05 1.79
C ILE A 93 -1.20 -2.04 2.81
N LEU A 94 -1.60 -0.76 2.70
CA LEU A 94 -1.10 0.31 3.56
C LEU A 94 -1.55 0.15 5.03
N VAL A 95 -2.73 -0.41 5.26
CA VAL A 95 -3.21 -0.74 6.62
C VAL A 95 -2.31 -1.76 7.31
N GLN A 96 -1.67 -2.68 6.56
CA GLN A 96 -0.75 -3.69 7.11
C GLN A 96 0.61 -3.12 7.51
N VAL A 97 0.92 -1.89 7.09
CA VAL A 97 2.22 -1.23 7.34
C VAL A 97 2.01 0.17 7.95
N PRO A 98 1.28 0.30 9.07
CA PRO A 98 0.78 1.57 9.59
C PRO A 98 1.88 2.56 10.03
N ASP A 99 3.10 2.09 10.20
CA ASP A 99 4.24 2.90 10.63
C ASP A 99 5.10 3.42 9.47
N LEU A 100 4.84 2.95 8.24
CA LEU A 100 5.55 3.44 7.07
C LEU A 100 4.93 4.76 6.58
N ALA A 101 5.79 5.73 6.31
CA ALA A 101 5.38 6.93 5.60
C ALA A 101 5.49 6.71 4.09
N VAL A 102 4.41 7.04 3.37
CA VAL A 102 4.24 6.76 1.95
C VAL A 102 3.91 8.03 1.18
N GLU A 103 4.68 8.30 0.14
CA GLU A 103 4.40 9.36 -0.82
C GLU A 103 3.53 8.82 -1.96
N ILE A 104 2.44 9.51 -2.26
CA ILE A 104 1.54 9.26 -3.39
C ILE A 104 1.95 10.19 -4.51
N GLY A 105 2.65 9.66 -5.51
CA GLY A 105 3.15 10.40 -6.66
C GLY A 105 2.17 10.35 -7.83
N GLY A 106 1.72 11.53 -8.30
CA GLY A 106 0.91 11.64 -9.52
C GLY A 106 1.78 11.97 -10.73
N HIS A 107 1.57 11.27 -11.85
CA HIS A 107 2.31 11.48 -13.10
C HIS A 107 1.38 11.65 -14.28
N THR A 108 1.83 12.42 -15.27
CA THR A 108 1.14 12.63 -16.55
C THR A 108 2.02 12.16 -17.71
N ASP A 109 1.42 12.03 -18.88
CA ASP A 109 2.20 12.04 -20.12
C ASP A 109 2.56 13.48 -20.52
N ALA A 110 3.36 13.65 -21.60
CA ALA A 110 3.80 14.94 -22.09
C ALA A 110 2.77 15.63 -23.02
N THR A 111 1.48 15.38 -22.83
CA THR A 111 0.42 16.07 -23.57
C THR A 111 0.00 17.31 -22.78
N GLY A 112 0.19 18.49 -23.36
CA GLY A 112 -0.11 19.76 -22.71
C GLY A 112 1.15 20.57 -22.38
N THR A 113 1.05 21.44 -21.37
CA THR A 113 2.20 22.20 -20.87
C THR A 113 2.68 21.65 -19.54
N ASP A 114 3.98 21.77 -19.25
CA ASP A 114 4.59 21.35 -17.99
C ASP A 114 3.82 21.89 -16.78
N GLN A 115 3.46 23.17 -16.81
CA GLN A 115 2.73 23.82 -15.71
C GLN A 115 1.33 23.22 -15.52
N TYR A 116 0.63 22.92 -16.61
CA TYR A 116 -0.67 22.27 -16.56
C TYR A 116 -0.54 20.84 -16.02
N ASN A 117 0.41 20.07 -16.53
CA ASN A 117 0.66 18.70 -16.13
C ASN A 117 1.09 18.61 -14.65
N MET A 118 1.88 19.56 -14.17
CA MET A 118 2.25 19.64 -12.76
C MET A 118 1.00 19.81 -11.88
N LYS A 119 0.16 20.80 -12.15
CA LYS A 119 -1.08 21.06 -11.39
C LYS A 119 -2.06 19.89 -11.46
N LEU A 120 -2.20 19.26 -12.64
CA LEU A 120 -3.09 18.11 -12.81
C LEU A 120 -2.61 16.90 -12.00
N SER A 121 -1.32 16.63 -12.02
CA SER A 121 -0.73 15.52 -11.27
C SER A 121 -0.82 15.73 -9.75
N GLU A 122 -0.61 16.96 -9.26
CA GLU A 122 -0.82 17.33 -7.85
C GLU A 122 -2.27 17.09 -7.42
N ALA A 123 -3.24 17.58 -8.21
CA ALA A 123 -4.65 17.40 -7.92
C ALA A 123 -5.07 15.92 -7.92
N ARG A 124 -4.50 15.11 -8.83
CA ARG A 124 -4.75 13.66 -8.90
C ARG A 124 -4.15 12.91 -7.71
N ALA A 125 -2.90 13.20 -7.35
CA ALA A 125 -2.28 12.63 -6.17
C ALA A 125 -3.06 12.96 -4.90
N LYS A 126 -3.54 14.21 -4.79
CA LYS A 126 -4.39 14.64 -3.68
C LYS A 126 -5.73 13.89 -3.64
N ALA A 127 -6.38 13.68 -4.77
CA ALA A 127 -7.64 12.94 -4.82
C ALA A 127 -7.48 11.47 -4.38
N VAL A 128 -6.35 10.86 -4.70
CA VAL A 128 -6.00 9.50 -4.20
C VAL A 128 -5.76 9.52 -2.70
N HIS A 129 -4.98 10.48 -2.20
CA HIS A 129 -4.75 10.69 -0.77
C HIS A 129 -6.07 10.83 0.00
N ASP A 130 -6.94 11.74 -0.44
CA ASP A 130 -8.23 12.03 0.21
C ASP A 130 -9.14 10.79 0.21
N TYR A 131 -9.09 9.99 -0.86
CA TYR A 131 -9.83 8.71 -0.90
C TYR A 131 -9.32 7.72 0.14
N LEU A 132 -8.01 7.54 0.25
CA LEU A 132 -7.41 6.61 1.21
C LEU A 132 -7.66 7.06 2.65
N GLU A 133 -7.50 8.35 2.96
CA GLU A 133 -7.78 8.89 4.27
C GLU A 133 -9.24 8.69 4.69
N ALA A 134 -10.19 8.91 3.75
CA ALA A 134 -11.61 8.78 4.03
C ALA A 134 -12.09 7.32 4.22
N ASN A 135 -11.48 6.36 3.50
CA ASN A 135 -11.95 4.97 3.48
C ASN A 135 -11.11 4.01 4.34
N PHE A 136 -9.90 4.43 4.75
CA PHE A 136 -8.97 3.62 5.54
C PHE A 136 -8.46 4.40 6.77
N PRO A 137 -9.33 4.63 7.77
CA PRO A 137 -8.98 5.43 8.97
C PRO A 137 -7.88 4.80 9.84
N GLN A 138 -7.50 3.55 9.57
CA GLN A 138 -6.37 2.89 10.23
C GLN A 138 -5.01 3.41 9.75
N ILE A 139 -4.94 4.00 8.54
CA ILE A 139 -3.73 4.64 8.04
C ILE A 139 -3.57 5.97 8.77
N LYS A 140 -2.40 6.19 9.37
CA LYS A 140 -2.11 7.45 10.05
C LYS A 140 -2.04 8.59 9.03
N PRO A 141 -2.81 9.69 9.18
CA PRO A 141 -2.81 10.79 8.20
C PRO A 141 -1.41 11.36 7.94
N ASP A 142 -0.59 11.50 8.98
CA ASP A 142 0.78 12.02 8.88
C ASP A 142 1.73 11.09 8.07
N ASN A 143 1.32 9.85 7.82
CA ASN A 143 2.10 8.89 7.04
C ASN A 143 1.74 8.88 5.55
N LEU A 144 0.75 9.68 5.11
CA LEU A 144 0.43 9.85 3.70
C LEU A 144 0.81 11.25 3.22
N VAL A 145 1.60 11.33 2.16
CA VAL A 145 1.98 12.59 1.51
C VAL A 145 1.63 12.52 0.03
N SER A 146 0.90 13.49 -0.49
CA SER A 146 0.61 13.58 -1.94
C SER A 146 1.55 14.55 -2.64
N LYS A 147 2.01 14.18 -3.84
CA LYS A 147 2.93 15.00 -4.65
C LYS A 147 2.67 14.82 -6.14
N GLY A 148 2.66 15.94 -6.89
CA GLY A 148 2.65 15.93 -8.33
C GLY A 148 4.06 15.93 -8.91
N TYR A 149 4.26 15.17 -9.97
CA TYR A 149 5.50 15.10 -10.73
C TYR A 149 5.33 15.56 -12.19
N GLY A 150 4.07 15.83 -12.62
CA GLY A 150 3.78 16.18 -14.00
C GLY A 150 4.31 15.15 -14.98
N GLU A 151 4.90 15.62 -16.06
CA GLU A 151 5.56 14.82 -17.09
C GLU A 151 7.06 14.62 -16.87
N GLY A 152 7.62 15.16 -15.76
CA GLY A 152 9.06 15.27 -15.55
C GLY A 152 9.80 13.96 -15.31
N THR A 153 9.10 12.88 -15.00
CA THR A 153 9.69 11.55 -14.70
C THR A 153 9.05 10.44 -15.54
N PRO A 154 9.23 10.46 -16.87
CA PRO A 154 8.65 9.45 -17.74
C PRO A 154 9.30 8.07 -17.51
N VAL A 155 8.49 7.02 -17.51
CA VAL A 155 8.95 5.61 -17.46
C VAL A 155 8.93 4.94 -18.82
N ALA A 156 8.28 5.58 -19.81
CA ALA A 156 8.19 5.10 -21.18
C ALA A 156 8.19 6.28 -22.18
N SER A 157 8.28 5.95 -23.46
CA SER A 157 8.33 6.96 -24.52
C SER A 157 7.00 7.71 -24.67
N ASN A 158 7.02 9.04 -24.54
CA ASN A 158 5.86 9.89 -24.83
C ASN A 158 5.46 9.97 -26.31
N LYS A 159 6.30 9.41 -27.22
CA LYS A 159 6.03 9.41 -28.67
C LYS A 159 4.97 8.36 -29.05
N THR A 160 4.82 7.30 -28.29
CA THR A 160 3.84 6.22 -28.55
C THR A 160 2.62 6.35 -27.66
N LYS A 161 1.47 5.84 -28.12
CA LYS A 161 0.23 5.80 -27.34
C LYS A 161 0.39 4.94 -26.08
N GLU A 162 1.05 3.80 -26.23
CA GLU A 162 1.34 2.82 -25.19
C GLU A 162 2.24 3.43 -24.11
N GLY A 163 3.32 4.11 -24.52
CA GLY A 163 4.24 4.75 -23.60
C GLY A 163 3.59 5.92 -22.85
N ARG A 164 2.76 6.73 -23.50
CA ARG A 164 1.98 7.75 -22.79
C ARG A 164 1.02 7.13 -21.77
N ALA A 165 0.39 5.99 -22.09
CA ALA A 165 -0.47 5.29 -21.14
C ALA A 165 0.30 4.81 -19.90
N GLN A 166 1.55 4.35 -20.07
CA GLN A 166 2.42 3.98 -18.95
C GLN A 166 2.87 5.18 -18.11
N ASN A 167 3.07 6.34 -18.75
CA ASN A 167 3.45 7.56 -18.06
C ASN A 167 2.31 8.13 -17.21
N ARG A 168 1.05 7.96 -17.61
CA ARG A 168 -0.14 8.32 -16.80
C ARG A 168 -0.34 7.27 -15.71
N ARG A 169 0.33 7.44 -14.58
CA ARG A 169 0.35 6.50 -13.47
C ARG A 169 0.29 7.19 -12.12
N VAL A 170 0.03 6.40 -11.11
CA VAL A 170 0.20 6.77 -9.69
C VAL A 170 1.25 5.83 -9.09
N GLU A 171 2.13 6.38 -8.30
CA GLU A 171 3.14 5.66 -7.54
C GLU A 171 2.89 5.82 -6.04
N PHE A 172 3.12 4.74 -5.28
CA PHE A 172 3.13 4.75 -3.81
C PHE A 172 4.52 4.36 -3.38
N LYS A 173 5.26 5.31 -2.81
CA LYS A 173 6.67 5.14 -2.48
C LYS A 173 6.88 5.27 -0.98
N ILE A 174 7.56 4.29 -0.37
CA ILE A 174 8.00 4.39 1.01
C ILE A 174 9.06 5.49 1.11
N ILE A 175 8.86 6.44 2.04
CA ILE A 175 9.77 7.59 2.25
C ILE A 175 10.39 7.60 3.65
N LYS A 176 9.85 6.77 4.57
CA LYS A 176 10.40 6.58 5.93
C LYS A 176 9.88 5.26 6.54
#